data_56c6f89d2b2e9c199560bf17a7df12f7
#
_entry.id   56c6f89d2b2e9c199560bf17a7df12f7
#
_cell.length_a   1.000
_cell.length_b   1.000
_cell.length_c   1.000
_cell.angle_alpha   90.00
_cell.angle_beta   90.00
_cell.angle_gamma   90.00
#
_symmetry.space_group_name_H-M   'P 1'
#
loop_
_entity.id
_entity.type
_entity.pdbx_description
1 polymer ?
#
loop_
_entity_poly.entity_id
_entity_poly.type
_entity_poly.pdbx_seq_one_letter_code
_entity_poly.pdbx_strand_id
1 'polypeptide(L)' 'MKYAKLTEQQNKTMEKHKKHHSKKHMVAMAKMMAKGKSFTASHKKAMKDVGK' A
#
# COMPACT_ATOMS: atom_id res chain seq x y z
N MET A 1 11.17 0.74 -4.96
CA MET A 1 11.26 -0.29 -3.91
C MET A 1 10.15 -1.32 -4.09
N LYS A 2 10.49 -2.58 -3.95
CA LYS A 2 9.50 -3.66 -4.11
C LYS A 2 9.22 -4.34 -2.79
N TYR A 3 7.97 -4.73 -2.60
CA TYR A 3 7.56 -5.50 -1.42
C TYR A 3 7.51 -6.97 -1.79
N ALA A 4 8.19 -7.79 -1.02
CA ALA A 4 8.38 -9.20 -1.37
C ALA A 4 7.08 -10.00 -1.47
N LYS A 5 6.08 -9.62 -0.70
CA LYS A 5 4.80 -10.36 -0.65
C LYS A 5 3.75 -9.84 -1.59
N LEU A 6 4.08 -8.85 -2.41
CA LEU A 6 3.13 -8.29 -3.37
C LEU A 6 3.48 -8.74 -4.79
N THR A 7 2.46 -8.77 -5.64
CA THR A 7 2.68 -9.06 -7.05
C THR A 7 3.42 -7.89 -7.69
N GLU A 8 3.98 -8.14 -8.88
CA GLU A 8 4.68 -7.09 -9.60
C GLU A 8 3.76 -5.92 -9.93
N GLN A 9 2.52 -6.22 -10.30
CA GLN A 9 1.55 -5.16 -10.59
C GLN A 9 1.22 -4.34 -9.35
N GLN A 10 1.05 -5.00 -8.21
CA GLN A 10 0.82 -4.30 -6.94
C GLN A 10 2.00 -3.41 -6.59
N ASN A 11 3.22 -3.90 -6.80
CA ASN A 11 4.41 -3.10 -6.53
C ASN A 11 4.48 -1.87 -7.44
N LYS A 12 4.11 -2.02 -8.71
CA LYS A 12 4.08 -0.88 -9.64
C LYS A 12 3.07 0.16 -9.18
N THR A 13 1.90 -0.29 -8.75
CA THR A 13 0.86 0.61 -8.24
C THR A 13 1.34 1.34 -7.00
N MET A 14 1.97 0.62 -6.09
CA MET A 14 2.52 1.22 -4.88
C MET A 14 3.58 2.27 -5.21
N GLU A 15 4.43 1.98 -6.17
CA GLU A 15 5.48 2.91 -6.55
C GLU A 15 4.92 4.22 -7.10
N LYS A 16 3.82 4.15 -7.86
CA LYS A 16 3.15 5.35 -8.37
C LYS A 16 2.57 6.18 -7.23
N HIS A 17 2.08 5.54 -6.19
CA HIS A 17 1.41 6.23 -5.09
C HIS A 17 2.36 6.76 -4.03
N LYS A 18 3.57 6.26 -3.96
CA LYS A 18 4.50 6.69 -2.90
C LYS A 18 4.84 8.17 -2.97
N LYS A 19 4.67 8.79 -4.12
CA LYS A 19 4.93 10.22 -4.29
C LYS A 19 3.90 11.09 -3.59
N HIS A 20 2.72 10.54 -3.31
CA HIS A 20 1.60 11.28 -2.75
C HIS A 20 1.28 10.89 -1.32
N HIS A 21 1.96 9.89 -0.79
CA HIS A 21 1.67 9.36 0.54
C HIS A 21 2.95 9.20 1.34
N SER A 22 2.79 9.26 2.66
CA SER A 22 3.93 9.06 3.55
C SER A 22 4.39 7.60 3.51
N LYS A 23 5.62 7.37 3.98
CA LYS A 23 6.16 6.02 4.07
C LYS A 23 5.29 5.13 4.96
N LYS A 24 4.80 5.69 6.08
CA LYS A 24 3.93 4.93 6.99
C LYS A 24 2.66 4.46 6.29
N HIS A 25 2.06 5.35 5.48
CA HIS A 25 0.87 5.00 4.71
C HIS A 25 1.18 3.85 3.75
N MET A 26 2.30 3.95 3.03
CA MET A 26 2.67 2.91 2.06
C MET A 26 2.92 1.57 2.73
N VAL A 27 3.58 1.57 3.87
CA VAL A 27 3.82 0.33 4.63
C VAL A 27 2.51 -0.27 5.11
N ALA A 28 1.59 0.54 5.61
CA ALA A 28 0.28 0.06 6.05
C ALA A 28 -0.46 -0.59 4.90
N MET A 29 -0.46 0.03 3.72
CA MET A 29 -1.09 -0.55 2.54
C MET A 29 -0.45 -1.87 2.14
N ALA A 30 0.88 -1.92 2.14
CA ALA A 30 1.61 -3.12 1.75
C ALA A 30 1.26 -4.29 2.68
N LYS A 31 1.17 -4.04 3.98
CA LYS A 31 0.80 -5.07 4.94
C LYS A 31 -0.60 -5.60 4.67
N MET A 32 -1.54 -4.72 4.38
CA MET A 32 -2.91 -5.13 4.11
C MET A 32 -3.00 -5.95 2.84
N MET A 33 -2.34 -5.51 1.77
CA MET A 33 -2.34 -6.26 0.51
C MET A 33 -1.67 -7.61 0.65
N ALA A 34 -0.61 -7.70 1.44
CA ALA A 34 0.08 -8.96 1.69
C ALA A 34 -0.81 -9.96 2.41
N LYS A 35 -1.82 -9.48 3.14
CA LYS A 35 -2.80 -10.34 3.80
C LYS A 35 -3.94 -10.76 2.90
N GLY A 36 -3.91 -10.35 1.64
CA GLY A 36 -4.96 -10.70 0.68
C GLY A 36 -6.02 -9.64 0.48
N LYS A 37 -5.84 -8.46 1.06
CA LYS A 37 -6.79 -7.36 0.86
C LYS A 37 -6.59 -6.70 -0.49
N SER A 38 -7.67 -6.16 -1.05
CA SER A 38 -7.58 -5.44 -2.31
C SER A 38 -6.86 -4.11 -2.12
N PHE A 39 -6.41 -3.53 -3.21
CA PHE A 39 -5.78 -2.21 -3.16
C PHE A 39 -6.72 -1.17 -2.56
N THR A 40 -7.97 -1.16 -3.00
CA THR A 40 -8.97 -0.21 -2.51
C THR A 40 -9.19 -0.34 -1.01
N ALA A 41 -9.36 -1.57 -0.53
CA ALA A 41 -9.56 -1.82 0.90
C ALA A 41 -8.32 -1.41 1.70
N SER A 42 -7.14 -1.73 1.18
CA SER A 42 -5.87 -1.37 1.82
C SER A 42 -5.71 0.15 1.91
N HIS A 43 -6.06 0.85 0.84
CA HIS A 43 -5.96 2.30 0.80
C HIS A 43 -6.91 2.94 1.83
N LYS A 44 -8.15 2.48 1.89
CA LYS A 44 -9.11 3.00 2.86
C LYS A 44 -8.63 2.79 4.29
N LYS A 45 -8.11 1.61 4.58
CA LYS A 45 -7.60 1.30 5.92
C LYS A 45 -6.41 2.17 6.28
N ALA A 46 -5.49 2.35 5.35
CA ALA A 46 -4.31 3.18 5.57
C ALA A 46 -4.70 4.64 5.77
N MET A 47 -5.67 5.14 5.02
CA MET A 47 -6.16 6.50 5.19
C MET A 47 -6.77 6.70 6.57
N LYS A 48 -7.50 5.71 7.05
CA LYS A 48 -8.12 5.77 8.37
C LYS A 48 -7.08 5.72 9.47
N ASP A 49 -6.09 4.85 9.35
CA ASP A 49 -5.12 4.60 10.43
C ASP A 49 -3.96 5.60 10.43
N VAL A 50 -3.51 6.01 9.26
CA VAL A 50 -2.33 6.86 9.12
C VAL A 50 -2.68 8.26 8.63
N GLY A 51 -3.71 8.39 7.81
CA GLY A 51 -4.18 9.66 7.27
C GLY A 51 -3.55 10.03 5.93
N LYS A 52 -2.28 9.78 5.77
CA LYS A 52 -1.60 10.10 4.50
C LYS A 52 -0.64 9.01 4.09
#